data_5a12fbda0763865c3eb09dfe0ec9e51f
#
_entry.id   5a12fbda0763865c3eb09dfe0ec9e51f
#
_cell.length_a   1.000
_cell.length_b   1.000
_cell.length_c   1.000
_cell.angle_alpha   90.00
_cell.angle_beta   90.00
_cell.angle_gamma   90.00
#
_symmetry.space_group_name_H-M   'P 1'
#
loop_
_entity.id
_entity.type
_entity.pdbx_description
1 polymer ?
#
loop_
_entity_poly.entity_id
_entity_poly.type
_entity_poly.pdbx_seq_one_letter_code
_entity_poly.pdbx_strand_id
1 'polypeptide(L)'
;MTELLAPVPTPPPPHRPRRWGWLLAVLLLSVLAGVGSLAYRLLYAPNVPAAVDGPAYLYIRRGVGLTALLDSLRQPGVLARPADFAWVARWRGFGTAAHPVQPGRYTLPAGAGNLDLLRLLESGRQDTLAFTLKPFHYLPQLPRQAGRQLSLDTTQLHKLLTNNAYLTRRYGLDTATVRTLFIPGTLRLFWTTPAAAFLDSVAARHRRFWNGRRLAEADSLKMSPVQVAVLASIVQRETAQPTDKPLIAGVYLNRLRRGQPLQADPTLLWPLHGLGTRKRVLNVDKKVDSPYNTYRHKGLPPGPITTPYPQALDAVLRPAHHNFVFFCARPDGSGFSDFSETFAQHKAFARRFQHHLDSLKIRR
;
A
#
# COMPACT_ATOMS: atom_id res chain seq x y z
N MET A 1 79.09 51.89 -80.33
CA MET A 1 78.38 50.67 -79.92
C MET A 1 78.21 50.68 -78.39
N THR A 2 77.06 51.08 -77.94
CA THR A 2 76.77 51.22 -76.50
C THR A 2 75.64 50.21 -76.23
N GLU A 3 75.98 49.10 -75.61
CA GLU A 3 75.00 48.07 -75.20
C GLU A 3 74.24 48.54 -73.98
N LEU A 4 72.91 48.64 -74.13
CA LEU A 4 71.97 48.91 -73.07
C LEU A 4 71.69 47.58 -72.27
N LEU A 5 72.25 47.51 -71.08
CA LEU A 5 71.92 46.45 -70.14
C LEU A 5 70.43 46.60 -69.64
N ALA A 6 69.62 45.52 -69.88
CA ALA A 6 68.24 45.46 -69.39
C ALA A 6 68.20 45.35 -67.87
N PRO A 7 67.22 45.98 -67.19
CA PRO A 7 67.10 45.87 -65.72
C PRO A 7 66.68 44.43 -65.27
N VAL A 8 67.40 43.92 -64.27
CA VAL A 8 67.11 42.66 -63.63
C VAL A 8 65.79 42.76 -62.86
N PRO A 9 64.85 41.82 -63.08
CA PRO A 9 63.59 41.82 -62.34
C PRO A 9 63.81 41.61 -60.83
N THR A 10 63.28 42.51 -60.01
CA THR A 10 63.28 42.36 -58.52
C THR A 10 62.41 41.21 -58.10
N PRO A 11 62.84 40.36 -57.18
CA PRO A 11 62.02 39.26 -56.66
C PRO A 11 60.79 39.79 -55.92
N PRO A 12 59.65 39.09 -56.01
CA PRO A 12 58.44 39.51 -55.31
C PRO A 12 58.64 39.47 -53.79
N PRO A 13 58.02 40.44 -53.05
CA PRO A 13 58.19 40.50 -51.62
C PRO A 13 57.70 39.23 -50.97
N PRO A 14 58.33 38.67 -49.85
CA PRO A 14 57.95 37.46 -49.18
C PRO A 14 56.52 37.62 -48.60
N HIS A 15 55.62 36.73 -48.98
CA HIS A 15 54.28 36.70 -48.43
C HIS A 15 54.40 36.43 -46.93
N ARG A 16 54.21 37.46 -46.10
CA ARG A 16 54.10 37.27 -44.62
C ARG A 16 52.91 36.37 -44.32
N PRO A 17 53.09 35.18 -43.67
CA PRO A 17 52.01 34.35 -43.36
C PRO A 17 51.04 35.12 -42.49
N ARG A 18 49.77 35.07 -42.83
CA ARG A 18 48.68 35.82 -42.18
C ARG A 18 48.43 35.21 -40.79
N ARG A 19 49.37 35.49 -39.81
CA ARG A 19 49.36 34.97 -38.41
C ARG A 19 48.01 35.16 -37.71
N TRP A 20 47.23 36.16 -38.13
CA TRP A 20 45.87 36.43 -37.59
C TRP A 20 44.84 35.35 -37.94
N GLY A 21 44.95 34.63 -39.05
CA GLY A 21 44.06 33.53 -39.41
C GLY A 21 44.15 32.35 -38.39
N TRP A 22 45.40 32.03 -37.98
CA TRP A 22 45.63 31.01 -36.99
C TRP A 22 45.11 31.40 -35.60
N LEU A 23 45.25 32.66 -35.20
CA LEU A 23 44.73 33.17 -33.93
C LEU A 23 43.20 33.11 -33.91
N LEU A 24 42.53 33.48 -35.00
CA LEU A 24 41.08 33.42 -35.17
C LEU A 24 40.60 31.94 -35.15
N ALA A 25 41.32 31.02 -35.83
CA ALA A 25 40.99 29.60 -35.81
C ALA A 25 41.13 29.01 -34.40
N VAL A 26 42.20 29.30 -33.68
CA VAL A 26 42.40 28.86 -32.28
C VAL A 26 41.31 29.43 -31.36
N LEU A 27 40.97 30.71 -31.49
CA LEU A 27 39.90 31.37 -30.74
C LEU A 27 38.55 30.65 -31.00
N LEU A 28 38.21 30.40 -32.26
CA LEU A 28 36.97 29.73 -32.65
C LEU A 28 36.91 28.33 -32.09
N LEU A 29 38.00 27.56 -32.21
CA LEU A 29 38.09 26.20 -31.61
C LEU A 29 37.95 26.22 -30.11
N SER A 30 38.56 27.20 -29.43
CA SER A 30 38.44 27.34 -27.97
C SER A 30 37.00 27.69 -27.55
N VAL A 31 36.32 28.56 -28.29
CA VAL A 31 34.91 28.90 -28.08
C VAL A 31 34.02 27.66 -28.29
N LEU A 32 34.22 26.92 -29.38
CA LEU A 32 33.47 25.70 -29.68
C LEU A 32 33.71 24.63 -28.61
N ALA A 33 34.95 24.44 -28.17
CA ALA A 33 35.27 23.51 -27.08
C ALA A 33 34.62 23.95 -25.75
N GLY A 34 34.63 25.25 -25.45
CA GLY A 34 33.94 25.79 -24.26
C GLY A 34 32.43 25.60 -24.31
N VAL A 35 31.80 25.90 -25.44
CA VAL A 35 30.35 25.68 -25.66
C VAL A 35 30.02 24.19 -25.58
N GLY A 36 30.80 23.32 -26.22
CA GLY A 36 30.67 21.87 -26.17
C GLY A 36 30.77 21.32 -24.75
N SER A 37 31.77 21.78 -23.99
CA SER A 37 31.96 21.40 -22.58
C SER A 37 30.77 21.84 -21.72
N LEU A 38 30.29 23.07 -21.90
CA LEU A 38 29.12 23.57 -21.16
C LEU A 38 27.84 22.79 -21.53
N ALA A 39 27.62 22.50 -22.81
CA ALA A 39 26.49 21.73 -23.28
C ALA A 39 26.55 20.29 -22.72
N TYR A 40 27.72 19.64 -22.74
CA TYR A 40 27.91 18.34 -22.13
C TYR A 40 27.60 18.38 -20.63
N ARG A 41 28.12 19.37 -19.91
CA ARG A 41 27.87 19.54 -18.47
C ARG A 41 26.37 19.72 -18.16
N LEU A 42 25.70 20.56 -18.92
CA LEU A 42 24.30 20.89 -18.72
C LEU A 42 23.37 19.71 -19.06
N LEU A 43 23.67 18.93 -20.10
CA LEU A 43 22.76 17.90 -20.60
C LEU A 43 23.06 16.50 -20.08
N TYR A 44 24.35 16.11 -20.08
CA TYR A 44 24.77 14.71 -19.91
C TYR A 44 25.61 14.44 -18.67
N ALA A 45 26.32 15.44 -18.12
CA ALA A 45 27.16 15.18 -16.95
C ALA A 45 26.32 14.71 -15.77
N PRO A 46 26.81 13.70 -14.99
CA PRO A 46 26.13 13.16 -13.82
C PRO A 46 25.65 14.25 -12.87
N ASN A 47 24.34 14.31 -12.59
CA ASN A 47 23.72 15.28 -11.70
C ASN A 47 22.93 14.65 -10.57
N VAL A 48 22.54 13.39 -10.70
CA VAL A 48 21.94 12.58 -9.60
C VAL A 48 23.06 11.92 -8.83
N PRO A 49 23.29 12.26 -7.54
CA PRO A 49 24.31 11.62 -6.72
C PRO A 49 24.05 10.12 -6.55
N ALA A 50 25.12 9.35 -6.32
CA ALA A 50 24.95 7.98 -5.84
C ALA A 50 24.38 8.02 -4.40
N ALA A 51 23.24 7.40 -4.19
CA ALA A 51 22.65 7.30 -2.85
C ALA A 51 23.44 6.28 -2.01
N VAL A 52 23.75 6.63 -0.78
CA VAL A 52 24.50 5.76 0.15
C VAL A 52 23.61 4.63 0.69
N ASP A 53 22.31 4.90 0.90
CA ASP A 53 21.37 4.00 1.59
C ASP A 53 20.28 3.43 0.65
N GLY A 54 20.58 3.21 -0.63
CA GLY A 54 19.64 2.66 -1.60
C GLY A 54 19.13 3.69 -2.62
N PRO A 55 18.15 3.34 -3.48
CA PRO A 55 17.71 4.20 -4.57
C PRO A 55 17.02 5.47 -4.05
N ALA A 56 17.39 6.63 -4.60
CA ALA A 56 16.70 7.89 -4.33
C ALA A 56 15.34 7.92 -5.04
N TYR A 57 14.29 8.33 -4.34
CA TYR A 57 12.94 8.45 -4.88
C TYR A 57 12.47 9.91 -4.90
N LEU A 58 11.93 10.32 -6.03
CA LEU A 58 11.22 11.58 -6.19
C LEU A 58 9.71 11.35 -6.16
N TYR A 59 9.02 12.10 -5.30
CA TYR A 59 7.57 12.04 -5.15
C TYR A 59 6.93 13.32 -5.67
N ILE A 60 6.15 13.23 -6.74
CA ILE A 60 5.45 14.35 -7.38
C ILE A 60 3.95 14.19 -7.17
N ARG A 61 3.33 15.09 -6.39
CA ARG A 61 1.88 15.08 -6.16
C ARG A 61 1.13 15.56 -7.39
N ARG A 62 -0.15 15.22 -7.48
CA ARG A 62 -1.04 15.75 -8.52
C ARG A 62 -1.16 17.27 -8.40
N GLY A 63 -1.13 17.97 -9.55
CA GLY A 63 -1.24 19.43 -9.60
C GLY A 63 0.03 20.20 -9.22
N VAL A 64 1.14 19.51 -8.98
CA VAL A 64 2.43 20.18 -8.75
C VAL A 64 2.94 20.76 -10.07
N GLY A 65 3.20 22.07 -10.09
CA GLY A 65 3.84 22.77 -11.21
C GLY A 65 5.37 22.69 -11.16
N LEU A 66 6.02 23.19 -12.22
CA LEU A 66 7.49 23.17 -12.37
C LEU A 66 8.21 23.83 -11.18
N THR A 67 7.73 24.97 -10.69
CA THR A 67 8.38 25.70 -9.57
C THR A 67 8.47 24.84 -8.32
N ALA A 68 7.36 24.23 -7.88
CA ALA A 68 7.33 23.39 -6.68
C ALA A 68 8.15 22.09 -6.89
N LEU A 69 8.21 21.56 -8.11
CA LEU A 69 9.09 20.44 -8.44
C LEU A 69 10.57 20.85 -8.30
N LEU A 70 10.95 22.01 -8.85
CA LEU A 70 12.33 22.51 -8.75
C LEU A 70 12.73 22.76 -7.29
N ASP A 71 11.81 23.24 -6.45
CA ASP A 71 12.07 23.42 -5.02
C ASP A 71 12.31 22.08 -4.31
N SER A 72 11.56 21.03 -4.68
CA SER A 72 11.81 19.68 -4.18
C SER A 72 13.16 19.11 -4.62
N LEU A 73 13.58 19.39 -5.86
CA LEU A 73 14.87 18.95 -6.42
C LEU A 73 16.07 19.72 -5.85
N ARG A 74 15.87 20.90 -5.25
CA ARG A 74 16.90 21.68 -4.55
C ARG A 74 17.26 21.14 -3.18
N GLN A 75 16.48 20.21 -2.64
CA GLN A 75 16.79 19.63 -1.33
C GLN A 75 18.16 18.93 -1.37
N PRO A 76 18.95 19.03 -0.27
CA PRO A 76 20.26 18.39 -0.20
C PRO A 76 20.22 16.89 -0.53
N GLY A 77 21.15 16.44 -1.36
CA GLY A 77 21.26 15.03 -1.74
C GLY A 77 20.38 14.56 -2.90
N VAL A 78 19.47 15.41 -3.42
CA VAL A 78 18.62 15.05 -4.57
C VAL A 78 19.36 15.28 -5.89
N LEU A 79 19.86 16.47 -6.11
CA LEU A 79 20.70 16.82 -7.27
C LEU A 79 21.99 17.53 -6.82
N ALA A 80 23.10 17.23 -7.49
CA ALA A 80 24.36 17.93 -7.26
C ALA A 80 24.32 19.37 -7.76
N ARG A 81 23.62 19.61 -8.87
CA ARG A 81 23.51 20.91 -9.55
C ARG A 81 22.05 21.20 -9.95
N PRO A 82 21.18 21.57 -8.99
CA PRO A 82 19.75 21.82 -9.26
C PRO A 82 19.50 22.97 -10.26
N ALA A 83 20.39 23.97 -10.27
CA ALA A 83 20.28 25.10 -11.20
C ALA A 83 20.45 24.67 -12.65
N ASP A 84 21.37 23.73 -12.93
CA ASP A 84 21.61 23.19 -14.27
C ASP A 84 20.35 22.48 -14.79
N PHE A 85 19.72 21.64 -13.93
CA PHE A 85 18.45 21.00 -14.26
C PHE A 85 17.31 22.00 -14.50
N ALA A 86 17.20 23.03 -13.67
CA ALA A 86 16.17 24.05 -13.81
C ALA A 86 16.31 24.81 -15.14
N TRP A 87 17.53 25.06 -15.60
CA TRP A 87 17.79 25.68 -16.89
C TRP A 87 17.36 24.78 -18.05
N VAL A 88 17.78 23.50 -18.03
CA VAL A 88 17.41 22.48 -19.05
C VAL A 88 15.90 22.28 -19.12
N ALA A 89 15.24 22.16 -17.96
CA ALA A 89 13.80 21.99 -17.88
C ALA A 89 13.04 23.14 -18.52
N ARG A 90 13.43 24.41 -18.22
CA ARG A 90 12.84 25.59 -18.84
C ARG A 90 13.12 25.68 -20.34
N TRP A 91 14.37 25.40 -20.77
CA TRP A 91 14.75 25.40 -22.18
C TRP A 91 13.94 24.40 -22.99
N ARG A 92 13.61 23.21 -22.41
CA ARG A 92 12.76 22.20 -23.04
C ARG A 92 11.26 22.49 -22.94
N GLY A 93 10.85 23.55 -22.24
CA GLY A 93 9.44 23.84 -21.99
C GLY A 93 8.74 22.86 -21.07
N PHE A 94 9.51 22.17 -20.22
CA PHE A 94 8.94 21.23 -19.23
C PHE A 94 8.12 21.99 -18.18
N GLY A 95 6.97 21.44 -17.81
CA GLY A 95 6.00 22.09 -16.92
C GLY A 95 4.98 22.99 -17.63
N THR A 96 5.01 23.07 -18.95
CA THR A 96 3.97 23.72 -19.78
C THR A 96 2.83 22.76 -20.09
N ALA A 97 1.77 23.27 -20.74
CA ALA A 97 0.64 22.44 -21.17
C ALA A 97 1.06 21.35 -22.19
N ALA A 98 2.09 21.62 -23.01
CA ALA A 98 2.61 20.65 -23.98
C ALA A 98 3.46 19.54 -23.31
N HIS A 99 4.16 19.88 -22.23
CA HIS A 99 5.03 18.98 -21.48
C HIS A 99 4.75 19.08 -19.97
N PRO A 100 3.58 18.60 -19.49
CA PRO A 100 3.16 18.79 -18.11
C PRO A 100 4.02 17.96 -17.14
N VAL A 101 4.17 18.45 -15.92
CA VAL A 101 4.77 17.69 -14.82
C VAL A 101 3.87 16.50 -14.49
N GLN A 102 4.38 15.29 -14.72
CA GLN A 102 3.62 14.06 -14.45
C GLN A 102 3.71 13.66 -12.97
N PRO A 103 2.55 13.49 -12.28
CA PRO A 103 2.55 13.05 -10.90
C PRO A 103 2.98 11.59 -10.78
N GLY A 104 3.76 11.25 -9.74
CA GLY A 104 4.22 9.88 -9.57
C GLY A 104 5.31 9.72 -8.51
N ARG A 105 5.71 8.48 -8.29
CA ARG A 105 6.97 8.14 -7.64
C ARG A 105 7.95 7.67 -8.69
N TYR A 106 9.11 8.29 -8.73
CA TYR A 106 10.17 8.01 -9.69
C TYR A 106 11.45 7.60 -8.96
N THR A 107 12.07 6.51 -9.36
CA THR A 107 13.42 6.18 -8.93
C THR A 107 14.39 7.04 -9.73
N LEU A 108 15.23 7.81 -9.05
CA LEU A 108 16.28 8.61 -9.67
C LEU A 108 17.49 7.73 -9.94
N PRO A 109 17.88 7.49 -11.22
CA PRO A 109 19.03 6.67 -11.52
C PRO A 109 20.32 7.39 -11.08
N ALA A 110 21.13 6.72 -10.25
CA ALA A 110 22.43 7.26 -9.84
C ALA A 110 23.29 7.57 -11.08
N GLY A 111 23.94 8.73 -11.07
CA GLY A 111 24.76 9.17 -12.17
C GLY A 111 23.99 9.70 -13.39
N ALA A 112 22.65 9.74 -13.35
CA ALA A 112 21.87 10.30 -14.46
C ALA A 112 22.18 11.78 -14.68
N GLY A 113 22.26 12.18 -15.98
CA GLY A 113 22.33 13.55 -16.40
C GLY A 113 20.96 14.23 -16.43
N ASN A 114 20.96 15.55 -16.65
CA ASN A 114 19.71 16.33 -16.65
C ASN A 114 18.74 15.90 -17.74
N LEU A 115 19.25 15.52 -18.91
CA LEU A 115 18.40 15.11 -20.03
C LEU A 115 17.72 13.77 -19.77
N ASP A 116 18.42 12.81 -19.15
CA ASP A 116 17.86 11.51 -18.80
C ASP A 116 16.82 11.63 -17.69
N LEU A 117 17.10 12.47 -16.67
CA LEU A 117 16.14 12.79 -15.63
C LEU A 117 14.88 13.46 -16.21
N LEU A 118 15.06 14.43 -17.13
CA LEU A 118 13.94 15.11 -17.77
C LEU A 118 13.09 14.14 -18.59
N ARG A 119 13.71 13.27 -19.39
CA ARG A 119 13.02 12.22 -20.16
C ARG A 119 12.24 11.25 -19.26
N LEU A 120 12.80 10.87 -18.11
CA LEU A 120 12.13 10.05 -17.12
C LEU A 120 10.84 10.74 -16.63
N LEU A 121 10.92 12.02 -16.24
CA LEU A 121 9.80 12.78 -15.72
C LEU A 121 8.74 13.09 -16.79
N GLU A 122 9.15 13.39 -18.03
CA GLU A 122 8.25 13.60 -19.17
C GLU A 122 7.50 12.30 -19.54
N SER A 123 8.16 11.15 -19.43
CA SER A 123 7.56 9.86 -19.80
C SER A 123 6.36 9.45 -18.92
N GLY A 124 6.25 10.00 -17.71
CA GLY A 124 5.24 9.61 -16.73
C GLY A 124 5.36 8.15 -16.25
N ARG A 125 6.44 7.46 -16.57
CA ARG A 125 6.69 6.07 -16.15
C ARG A 125 7.06 6.02 -14.67
N GLN A 126 6.03 6.09 -13.83
CA GLN A 126 6.22 6.03 -12.39
C GLN A 126 6.41 4.60 -11.88
N ASP A 127 7.11 4.45 -10.77
CA ASP A 127 7.31 3.17 -10.10
C ASP A 127 6.12 2.78 -9.26
N THR A 128 5.87 1.47 -9.17
CA THR A 128 4.95 0.94 -8.16
C THR A 128 5.62 0.84 -6.81
N LEU A 129 4.85 0.96 -5.75
CA LEU A 129 5.27 0.67 -4.39
C LEU A 129 4.50 -0.52 -3.80
N ALA A 130 5.09 -1.14 -2.79
CA ALA A 130 4.48 -2.21 -2.02
C ALA A 130 3.56 -1.60 -0.95
N PHE A 131 2.26 -1.48 -1.26
CA PHE A 131 1.26 -1.07 -0.28
C PHE A 131 0.90 -2.24 0.62
N THR A 132 1.09 -2.11 1.94
CA THR A 132 0.72 -3.13 2.91
C THR A 132 -0.64 -2.82 3.52
N LEU A 133 -1.64 -3.63 3.16
CA LEU A 133 -2.98 -3.61 3.76
C LEU A 133 -2.95 -4.42 5.06
N LYS A 134 -3.01 -3.73 6.20
CA LYS A 134 -3.13 -4.35 7.53
C LYS A 134 -4.61 -4.54 7.88
N PRO A 135 -4.96 -5.53 8.73
CA PRO A 135 -6.32 -5.66 9.24
C PRO A 135 -6.81 -4.39 9.90
N PHE A 136 -8.09 -4.13 9.76
CA PHE A 136 -8.76 -3.01 10.42
C PHE A 136 -10.15 -3.41 10.93
N HIS A 137 -10.59 -2.75 11.98
CA HIS A 137 -11.89 -3.00 12.63
C HIS A 137 -12.97 -2.04 12.12
N TYR A 138 -12.61 -0.78 11.87
CA TYR A 138 -13.55 0.31 11.53
C TYR A 138 -13.18 0.95 10.22
N LEU A 139 -14.18 1.31 9.41
CA LEU A 139 -13.97 1.89 8.09
C LEU A 139 -13.04 3.11 8.08
N PRO A 140 -13.09 4.05 9.06
CA PRO A 140 -12.17 5.20 9.09
C PRO A 140 -10.69 4.87 9.22
N GLN A 141 -10.35 3.65 9.64
CA GLN A 141 -8.94 3.22 9.77
C GLN A 141 -8.29 2.99 8.41
N LEU A 142 -9.06 2.56 7.40
CA LEU A 142 -8.52 2.29 6.07
C LEU A 142 -8.05 3.55 5.33
N PRO A 143 -8.83 4.66 5.23
CA PRO A 143 -8.34 5.91 4.67
C PRO A 143 -7.06 6.41 5.33
N ARG A 144 -6.97 6.35 6.66
CA ARG A 144 -5.75 6.71 7.42
C ARG A 144 -4.56 5.82 7.04
N GLN A 145 -4.79 4.51 6.90
CA GLN A 145 -3.75 3.55 6.51
C GLN A 145 -3.28 3.78 5.07
N ALA A 146 -4.21 4.05 4.15
CA ALA A 146 -3.92 4.32 2.75
C ALA A 146 -3.18 5.66 2.57
N GLY A 147 -3.62 6.73 3.23
CA GLY A 147 -3.01 8.05 3.14
C GLY A 147 -1.59 8.15 3.71
N ARG A 148 -1.18 7.20 4.58
CA ARG A 148 0.21 7.11 5.04
C ARG A 148 1.17 6.54 4.00
N GLN A 149 0.67 5.79 3.03
CA GLN A 149 1.47 5.06 2.05
C GLN A 149 1.30 5.58 0.62
N LEU A 150 0.14 6.20 0.32
CA LEU A 150 -0.26 6.67 -1.00
C LEU A 150 -0.64 8.15 -0.98
N SER A 151 -0.47 8.82 -2.11
CA SER A 151 -0.96 10.19 -2.34
C SER A 151 -2.40 10.15 -2.88
N LEU A 152 -3.33 9.65 -2.07
CA LEU A 152 -4.75 9.62 -2.42
C LEU A 152 -5.58 10.54 -1.51
N ASP A 153 -6.73 10.97 -2.01
CA ASP A 153 -7.71 11.72 -1.22
C ASP A 153 -8.41 10.76 -0.24
N THR A 154 -8.04 10.87 1.05
CA THR A 154 -8.58 10.04 2.14
C THR A 154 -10.05 10.36 2.41
N THR A 155 -10.48 11.60 2.18
CA THR A 155 -11.88 12.02 2.31
C THR A 155 -12.74 11.37 1.24
N GLN A 156 -12.27 11.39 -0.02
CA GLN A 156 -12.94 10.70 -1.11
C GLN A 156 -13.02 9.19 -0.85
N LEU A 157 -11.92 8.56 -0.40
CA LEU A 157 -11.94 7.14 -0.06
C LEU A 157 -12.98 6.84 1.02
N HIS A 158 -13.06 7.66 2.06
CA HIS A 158 -14.06 7.50 3.11
C HIS A 158 -15.50 7.64 2.57
N LYS A 159 -15.77 8.65 1.73
CA LYS A 159 -17.07 8.85 1.09
C LYS A 159 -17.48 7.65 0.25
N LEU A 160 -16.55 7.06 -0.52
CA LEU A 160 -16.84 5.86 -1.32
C LEU A 160 -17.16 4.65 -0.44
N LEU A 161 -16.46 4.47 0.68
CA LEU A 161 -16.65 3.37 1.62
C LEU A 161 -17.95 3.47 2.44
N THR A 162 -18.54 4.65 2.53
CA THR A 162 -19.80 4.89 3.25
C THR A 162 -21.00 5.10 2.34
N ASN A 163 -20.82 5.01 1.02
CA ASN A 163 -21.88 5.16 0.04
C ASN A 163 -22.43 3.79 -0.37
N ASN A 164 -23.58 3.39 0.22
CA ASN A 164 -24.23 2.11 -0.08
C ASN A 164 -24.56 1.94 -1.56
N ALA A 165 -25.08 2.96 -2.25
CA ALA A 165 -25.43 2.87 -3.66
C ALA A 165 -24.20 2.60 -4.55
N TYR A 166 -23.05 3.23 -4.24
CA TYR A 166 -21.78 2.97 -4.91
C TYR A 166 -21.29 1.54 -4.65
N LEU A 167 -21.28 1.12 -3.38
CA LEU A 167 -20.78 -0.20 -2.96
C LEU A 167 -21.62 -1.34 -3.57
N THR A 168 -22.94 -1.22 -3.52
CA THR A 168 -23.87 -2.22 -4.07
C THR A 168 -23.71 -2.35 -5.58
N ARG A 169 -23.70 -1.22 -6.29
CA ARG A 169 -23.57 -1.22 -7.76
C ARG A 169 -22.21 -1.74 -8.22
N ARG A 170 -21.12 -1.39 -7.50
CA ARG A 170 -19.75 -1.69 -7.95
C ARG A 170 -19.23 -3.04 -7.46
N TYR A 171 -19.61 -3.46 -6.26
CA TYR A 171 -19.03 -4.62 -5.57
C TYR A 171 -20.09 -5.61 -5.05
N GLY A 172 -21.39 -5.31 -5.12
CA GLY A 172 -22.46 -6.15 -4.56
C GLY A 172 -22.44 -6.17 -3.02
N LEU A 173 -21.89 -5.16 -2.39
CA LEU A 173 -21.71 -5.05 -0.94
C LEU A 173 -22.33 -3.76 -0.41
N ASP A 174 -22.56 -3.70 0.89
CA ASP A 174 -23.00 -2.52 1.62
C ASP A 174 -21.97 -2.06 2.67
N THR A 175 -22.26 -1.04 3.46
CA THR A 175 -21.37 -0.54 4.51
C THR A 175 -21.12 -1.54 5.64
N ALA A 176 -22.04 -2.48 5.88
CA ALA A 176 -21.83 -3.54 6.88
C ALA A 176 -20.86 -4.60 6.36
N THR A 177 -20.96 -4.95 5.08
CA THR A 177 -20.26 -6.08 4.46
C THR A 177 -19.00 -5.68 3.70
N VAL A 178 -18.79 -4.39 3.33
CA VAL A 178 -17.67 -3.92 2.50
C VAL A 178 -16.29 -4.33 3.06
N ARG A 179 -16.16 -4.52 4.37
CA ARG A 179 -14.90 -5.00 4.98
C ARG A 179 -14.50 -6.39 4.49
N THR A 180 -15.44 -7.21 4.01
CA THR A 180 -15.14 -8.53 3.42
C THR A 180 -14.35 -8.43 2.13
N LEU A 181 -14.40 -7.28 1.43
CA LEU A 181 -13.64 -7.02 0.21
C LEU A 181 -12.13 -7.00 0.46
N PHE A 182 -11.71 -6.66 1.68
CA PHE A 182 -10.32 -6.38 2.01
C PHE A 182 -9.60 -7.63 2.53
N ILE A 183 -8.72 -8.18 1.70
CA ILE A 183 -7.83 -9.28 2.06
C ILE A 183 -6.47 -8.71 2.48
N PRO A 184 -6.08 -8.76 3.77
CA PRO A 184 -4.80 -8.25 4.23
C PRO A 184 -3.60 -8.83 3.47
N GLY A 185 -2.54 -8.04 3.34
CA GLY A 185 -1.33 -8.40 2.61
C GLY A 185 -0.84 -7.26 1.72
N THR A 186 0.13 -7.54 0.86
CA THR A 186 0.78 -6.53 0.03
C THR A 186 0.16 -6.45 -1.37
N LEU A 187 -0.09 -5.21 -1.84
CA LEU A 187 -0.48 -4.88 -3.21
C LEU A 187 0.62 -4.00 -3.83
N ARG A 188 0.89 -4.18 -5.11
CA ARG A 188 1.71 -3.23 -5.87
C ARG A 188 0.81 -2.18 -6.47
N LEU A 189 1.02 -0.92 -6.08
CA LEU A 189 0.21 0.22 -6.50
C LEU A 189 1.11 1.38 -6.92
N PHE A 190 0.62 2.25 -7.78
CA PHE A 190 1.25 3.55 -7.99
C PHE A 190 0.99 4.44 -6.77
N TRP A 191 1.99 5.24 -6.41
CA TRP A 191 1.86 6.17 -5.29
C TRP A 191 0.68 7.15 -5.45
N THR A 192 0.39 7.52 -6.68
CA THR A 192 -0.70 8.43 -7.05
C THR A 192 -2.03 7.72 -7.36
N THR A 193 -2.20 6.44 -6.99
CA THR A 193 -3.44 5.69 -7.25
C THR A 193 -4.65 6.42 -6.65
N PRO A 194 -5.68 6.79 -7.45
CA PRO A 194 -6.87 7.45 -6.92
C PRO A 194 -7.71 6.52 -6.06
N ALA A 195 -8.58 7.08 -5.19
CA ALA A 195 -9.40 6.32 -4.25
C ALA A 195 -10.26 5.22 -4.91
N ALA A 196 -10.91 5.49 -6.04
CA ALA A 196 -11.71 4.50 -6.76
C ALA A 196 -10.82 3.38 -7.34
N ALA A 197 -9.69 3.71 -7.98
CA ALA A 197 -8.77 2.73 -8.53
C ALA A 197 -8.08 1.90 -7.43
N PHE A 198 -7.87 2.47 -6.24
CA PHE A 198 -7.44 1.74 -5.06
C PHE A 198 -8.45 0.65 -4.69
N LEU A 199 -9.73 0.99 -4.59
CA LEU A 199 -10.80 0.03 -4.30
C LEU A 199 -10.93 -1.04 -5.40
N ASP A 200 -10.78 -0.67 -6.67
CA ASP A 200 -10.79 -1.63 -7.79
C ASP A 200 -9.60 -2.61 -7.73
N SER A 201 -8.42 -2.12 -7.31
CA SER A 201 -7.22 -2.96 -7.10
C SER A 201 -7.42 -3.95 -5.94
N VAL A 202 -8.06 -3.50 -4.86
CA VAL A 202 -8.45 -4.36 -3.73
C VAL A 202 -9.48 -5.39 -4.18
N ALA A 203 -10.51 -4.99 -4.95
CA ALA A 203 -11.51 -5.89 -5.50
C ALA A 203 -10.89 -6.94 -6.46
N ALA A 204 -9.90 -6.55 -7.26
CA ALA A 204 -9.17 -7.50 -8.10
C ALA A 204 -8.39 -8.53 -7.27
N ARG A 205 -7.79 -8.09 -6.14
CA ARG A 205 -7.14 -9.01 -5.19
C ARG A 205 -8.17 -9.96 -4.56
N HIS A 206 -9.32 -9.44 -4.12
CA HIS A 206 -10.42 -10.22 -3.57
C HIS A 206 -10.89 -11.30 -4.57
N ARG A 207 -11.17 -10.94 -5.83
CA ARG A 207 -11.56 -11.92 -6.87
C ARG A 207 -10.50 -12.99 -7.09
N ARG A 208 -9.20 -12.64 -7.06
CA ARG A 208 -8.11 -13.63 -7.16
C ARG A 208 -8.02 -14.56 -5.95
N PHE A 209 -8.32 -14.05 -4.77
CA PHE A 209 -8.38 -14.87 -3.56
C PHE A 209 -9.52 -15.88 -3.61
N TRP A 210 -10.72 -15.45 -4.00
CA TRP A 210 -11.91 -16.28 -4.18
C TRP A 210 -11.86 -16.97 -5.56
N ASN A 211 -10.88 -17.86 -5.73
CA ASN A 211 -10.74 -18.69 -6.93
C ASN A 211 -11.71 -19.88 -6.91
N GLY A 212 -11.74 -20.67 -8.00
CA GLY A 212 -12.64 -21.82 -8.13
C GLY A 212 -12.60 -22.79 -6.94
N ARG A 213 -11.39 -23.09 -6.42
CA ARG A 213 -11.23 -23.98 -5.26
C ARG A 213 -11.92 -23.43 -4.00
N ARG A 214 -11.63 -22.16 -3.63
CA ARG A 214 -12.22 -21.57 -2.41
C ARG A 214 -13.71 -21.34 -2.52
N LEU A 215 -14.20 -21.07 -3.73
CA LEU A 215 -15.65 -20.99 -4.00
C LEU A 215 -16.30 -22.36 -3.80
N ALA A 216 -15.73 -23.44 -4.35
CA ALA A 216 -16.23 -24.80 -4.13
C ALA A 216 -16.19 -25.23 -2.65
N GLU A 217 -15.12 -24.87 -1.92
CA GLU A 217 -15.03 -25.08 -0.45
C GLU A 217 -16.16 -24.33 0.29
N ALA A 218 -16.45 -23.08 -0.08
CA ALA A 218 -17.54 -22.28 0.50
C ALA A 218 -18.93 -22.90 0.20
N ASP A 219 -19.14 -23.32 -1.05
CA ASP A 219 -20.39 -23.97 -1.49
C ASP A 219 -20.63 -25.28 -0.73
N SER A 220 -19.60 -26.08 -0.47
CA SER A 220 -19.68 -27.31 0.34
C SER A 220 -20.16 -27.04 1.77
N LEU A 221 -19.84 -25.86 2.30
CA LEU A 221 -20.32 -25.37 3.60
C LEU A 221 -21.69 -24.70 3.53
N LYS A 222 -22.25 -24.54 2.33
CA LYS A 222 -23.48 -23.76 2.05
C LYS A 222 -23.36 -22.31 2.52
N MET A 223 -22.20 -21.70 2.33
CA MET A 223 -21.88 -20.34 2.74
C MET A 223 -21.42 -19.49 1.56
N SER A 224 -21.88 -18.26 1.49
CA SER A 224 -21.33 -17.27 0.57
C SER A 224 -19.93 -16.80 1.01
N PRO A 225 -19.10 -16.26 0.11
CA PRO A 225 -17.82 -15.63 0.46
C PRO A 225 -17.92 -14.58 1.58
N VAL A 226 -19.03 -13.81 1.60
CA VAL A 226 -19.29 -12.82 2.64
C VAL A 226 -19.51 -13.51 3.99
N GLN A 227 -20.33 -14.56 4.05
CA GLN A 227 -20.60 -15.32 5.28
C GLN A 227 -19.32 -15.98 5.82
N VAL A 228 -18.50 -16.56 4.94
CA VAL A 228 -17.18 -17.11 5.32
C VAL A 228 -16.30 -16.02 5.93
N ALA A 229 -16.24 -14.83 5.31
CA ALA A 229 -15.43 -13.73 5.81
C ALA A 229 -15.95 -13.17 7.16
N VAL A 230 -17.27 -13.15 7.35
CA VAL A 230 -17.89 -12.77 8.64
C VAL A 230 -17.47 -13.76 9.73
N LEU A 231 -17.63 -15.06 9.51
CA LEU A 231 -17.22 -16.08 10.48
C LEU A 231 -15.71 -16.07 10.73
N ALA A 232 -14.89 -15.93 9.67
CA ALA A 232 -13.45 -15.85 9.78
C ALA A 232 -12.98 -14.65 10.62
N SER A 233 -13.72 -13.51 10.54
CA SER A 233 -13.43 -12.34 11.38
C SER A 233 -13.62 -12.61 12.86
N ILE A 234 -14.58 -13.46 13.22
CA ILE A 234 -14.82 -13.92 14.60
C ILE A 234 -13.69 -14.87 15.02
N VAL A 235 -13.46 -15.93 14.24
CA VAL A 235 -12.40 -16.93 14.51
C VAL A 235 -11.03 -16.27 14.71
N GLN A 236 -10.71 -15.25 13.90
CA GLN A 236 -9.46 -14.50 14.04
C GLN A 236 -9.33 -13.78 15.37
N ARG A 237 -10.43 -13.38 15.98
CA ARG A 237 -10.45 -12.65 17.25
C ARG A 237 -10.53 -13.55 18.47
N GLU A 238 -10.84 -14.82 18.28
CA GLU A 238 -10.89 -15.81 19.37
C GLU A 238 -9.51 -16.32 19.76
N THR A 239 -8.63 -16.55 18.79
CA THR A 239 -7.32 -17.14 19.07
C THR A 239 -6.21 -16.58 18.20
N ALA A 240 -5.04 -16.43 18.80
CA ALA A 240 -3.79 -16.18 18.07
C ALA A 240 -3.19 -17.49 17.52
N GLN A 241 -3.54 -18.65 18.11
CA GLN A 241 -2.97 -19.96 17.76
C GLN A 241 -3.45 -20.43 16.38
N PRO A 242 -2.55 -20.65 15.40
CA PRO A 242 -2.96 -21.06 14.05
C PRO A 242 -3.69 -22.40 14.03
N THR A 243 -3.30 -23.36 14.86
CA THR A 243 -3.86 -24.72 14.93
C THR A 243 -5.24 -24.78 15.56
N ASP A 244 -5.59 -23.82 16.44
CA ASP A 244 -6.91 -23.74 17.04
C ASP A 244 -7.96 -23.14 16.10
N LYS A 245 -7.53 -22.34 15.09
CA LYS A 245 -8.47 -21.69 14.17
C LYS A 245 -9.41 -22.64 13.44
N PRO A 246 -8.94 -23.76 12.83
CA PRO A 246 -9.84 -24.74 12.21
C PRO A 246 -10.77 -25.43 13.21
N LEU A 247 -10.31 -25.69 14.46
CA LEU A 247 -11.12 -26.28 15.52
C LEU A 247 -12.23 -25.31 15.96
N ILE A 248 -11.90 -24.05 16.22
CA ILE A 248 -12.88 -23.01 16.58
C ILE A 248 -13.87 -22.76 15.44
N ALA A 249 -13.40 -22.75 14.17
CA ALA A 249 -14.27 -22.65 13.01
C ALA A 249 -15.28 -23.82 12.99
N GLY A 250 -14.82 -25.04 13.25
CA GLY A 250 -15.68 -26.22 13.38
C GLY A 250 -16.73 -26.10 14.50
N VAL A 251 -16.35 -25.58 15.68
CA VAL A 251 -17.30 -25.28 16.77
C VAL A 251 -18.41 -24.35 16.31
N TYR A 252 -18.05 -23.22 15.69
CA TYR A 252 -19.04 -22.25 15.24
C TYR A 252 -19.92 -22.78 14.10
N LEU A 253 -19.38 -23.53 13.16
CA LEU A 253 -20.16 -24.20 12.12
C LEU A 253 -21.12 -25.23 12.70
N ASN A 254 -20.70 -25.97 13.72
CA ASN A 254 -21.60 -26.91 14.44
C ASN A 254 -22.73 -26.16 15.15
N ARG A 255 -22.44 -25.02 15.80
CA ARG A 255 -23.47 -24.17 16.41
C ARG A 255 -24.47 -23.64 15.39
N LEU A 256 -23.95 -23.13 14.24
CA LEU A 256 -24.82 -22.65 13.14
C LEU A 256 -25.75 -23.75 12.63
N ARG A 257 -25.22 -24.95 12.37
CA ARG A 257 -26.02 -26.12 11.91
C ARG A 257 -27.09 -26.54 12.94
N ARG A 258 -26.81 -26.41 14.24
CA ARG A 258 -27.74 -26.71 15.34
C ARG A 258 -28.68 -25.56 15.68
N GLY A 259 -28.63 -24.42 14.96
CA GLY A 259 -29.43 -23.25 15.29
C GLY A 259 -29.12 -22.61 16.64
N GLN A 260 -27.91 -22.86 17.16
CA GLN A 260 -27.43 -22.30 18.42
C GLN A 260 -26.83 -20.90 18.23
N PRO A 261 -26.97 -19.98 19.20
CA PRO A 261 -26.27 -18.70 19.16
C PRO A 261 -24.75 -18.90 19.21
N LEU A 262 -23.99 -18.09 18.49
CA LEU A 262 -22.52 -18.23 18.47
C LEU A 262 -21.88 -17.91 19.81
N GLN A 263 -22.41 -16.95 20.56
CA GLN A 263 -21.93 -16.50 21.87
C GLN A 263 -20.42 -16.14 21.85
N ALA A 264 -20.03 -15.42 20.82
CA ALA A 264 -18.66 -15.01 20.58
C ALA A 264 -18.39 -13.65 21.25
N ASP A 265 -17.57 -13.61 22.29
CA ASP A 265 -17.21 -12.40 23.03
C ASP A 265 -16.70 -11.26 22.13
N PRO A 266 -15.87 -11.51 21.08
CA PRO A 266 -15.41 -10.45 20.19
C PRO A 266 -16.53 -9.68 19.48
N THR A 267 -17.69 -10.29 19.27
CA THR A 267 -18.83 -9.63 18.63
C THR A 267 -19.52 -8.61 19.54
N LEU A 268 -19.36 -8.74 20.85
CA LEU A 268 -19.82 -7.75 21.83
C LEU A 268 -18.89 -6.54 21.91
N LEU A 269 -17.58 -6.77 21.80
CA LEU A 269 -16.58 -5.69 21.85
C LEU A 269 -16.65 -4.78 20.63
N TRP A 270 -17.12 -5.29 19.48
CA TRP A 270 -17.25 -4.55 18.25
C TRP A 270 -18.17 -3.32 18.35
N PRO A 271 -19.41 -3.40 18.81
CA PRO A 271 -20.30 -2.24 18.97
C PRO A 271 -19.89 -1.32 20.14
N LEU A 272 -19.09 -1.82 21.08
CA LEU A 272 -18.65 -1.08 22.28
C LEU A 272 -17.35 -0.29 22.08
N HIS A 273 -16.84 -0.21 20.87
CA HIS A 273 -15.52 0.38 20.57
C HIS A 273 -15.35 1.86 20.93
N GLY A 274 -16.38 2.58 21.24
CA GLY A 274 -16.31 3.95 21.80
C GLY A 274 -16.16 4.03 23.31
N LEU A 275 -16.28 2.90 24.02
CA LEU A 275 -16.30 2.84 25.49
C LEU A 275 -14.92 2.55 26.12
N GLY A 276 -13.83 2.84 25.37
CA GLY A 276 -12.47 2.74 25.91
C GLY A 276 -11.82 1.37 25.76
N THR A 277 -10.71 1.19 26.46
CA THR A 277 -9.78 0.06 26.35
C THR A 277 -10.27 -1.26 26.98
N ARG A 278 -11.57 -1.49 27.05
CA ARG A 278 -12.09 -2.74 27.63
C ARG A 278 -11.58 -3.94 26.85
N LYS A 279 -10.72 -4.72 27.50
CA LYS A 279 -10.19 -5.98 26.96
C LYS A 279 -11.07 -7.18 27.29
N ARG A 280 -12.15 -6.99 28.04
CA ARG A 280 -12.94 -8.07 28.64
C ARG A 280 -14.43 -7.76 28.55
N VAL A 281 -15.22 -8.79 28.17
CA VAL A 281 -16.67 -8.75 28.16
C VAL A 281 -17.21 -8.98 29.59
N LEU A 282 -18.12 -8.13 30.01
CA LEU A 282 -18.86 -8.27 31.27
C LEU A 282 -20.25 -8.87 31.00
N ASN A 283 -20.88 -9.40 32.05
CA ASN A 283 -22.25 -9.97 31.92
C ASN A 283 -23.27 -8.91 31.47
N VAL A 284 -23.08 -7.65 31.82
CA VAL A 284 -23.93 -6.54 31.34
C VAL A 284 -23.81 -6.33 29.83
N ASP A 285 -22.62 -6.54 29.25
CA ASP A 285 -22.38 -6.36 27.84
C ASP A 285 -23.15 -7.38 26.98
N LYS A 286 -23.43 -8.59 27.53
CA LYS A 286 -24.23 -9.62 26.87
C LYS A 286 -25.69 -9.22 26.68
N LYS A 287 -26.16 -8.16 27.38
CA LYS A 287 -27.52 -7.63 27.26
C LYS A 287 -27.65 -6.50 26.25
N VAL A 288 -26.54 -5.99 25.72
CA VAL A 288 -26.51 -4.88 24.75
C VAL A 288 -27.38 -5.23 23.55
N ASP A 289 -28.27 -4.32 23.17
CA ASP A 289 -29.09 -4.45 21.99
C ASP A 289 -28.29 -3.99 20.75
N SER A 290 -27.76 -4.98 20.05
CA SER A 290 -26.96 -4.77 18.83
C SER A 290 -27.15 -5.96 17.91
N PRO A 291 -27.30 -5.75 16.60
CA PRO A 291 -27.39 -6.85 15.63
C PRO A 291 -26.09 -7.68 15.56
N TYR A 292 -24.99 -7.17 16.12
CA TYR A 292 -23.74 -7.93 16.28
C TYR A 292 -23.69 -8.80 17.54
N ASN A 293 -24.65 -8.67 18.47
CA ASN A 293 -24.66 -9.44 19.71
C ASN A 293 -25.07 -10.89 19.47
N THR A 294 -24.07 -11.77 19.28
CA THR A 294 -24.28 -13.21 19.03
C THR A 294 -24.69 -14.01 20.27
N TYR A 295 -24.91 -13.39 21.44
CA TYR A 295 -25.58 -13.98 22.59
C TYR A 295 -27.09 -13.86 22.48
N ARG A 296 -27.58 -12.80 21.82
CA ARG A 296 -29.02 -12.53 21.66
C ARG A 296 -29.55 -12.98 20.30
N HIS A 297 -28.74 -12.81 19.25
CA HIS A 297 -29.12 -13.12 17.87
C HIS A 297 -28.45 -14.43 17.42
N LYS A 298 -29.24 -15.35 16.88
CA LYS A 298 -28.76 -16.58 16.24
C LYS A 298 -28.22 -16.26 14.85
N GLY A 299 -27.28 -17.09 14.40
CA GLY A 299 -26.68 -16.92 13.07
C GLY A 299 -25.44 -16.02 13.10
N LEU A 300 -25.04 -15.59 11.91
CA LEU A 300 -23.92 -14.67 11.73
C LEU A 300 -24.37 -13.22 11.93
N PRO A 301 -23.50 -12.35 12.47
CA PRO A 301 -23.77 -10.92 12.52
C PRO A 301 -23.85 -10.31 11.08
N PRO A 302 -24.38 -9.07 10.93
CA PRO A 302 -24.60 -8.44 9.62
C PRO A 302 -23.32 -8.25 8.79
N GLY A 303 -22.16 -8.22 9.42
CA GLY A 303 -20.88 -8.03 8.75
C GLY A 303 -19.69 -8.42 9.62
N PRO A 304 -18.47 -8.42 9.06
CA PRO A 304 -17.29 -8.83 9.80
C PRO A 304 -16.93 -7.80 10.88
N ILE A 305 -16.40 -8.27 12.02
CA ILE A 305 -15.93 -7.44 13.13
C ILE A 305 -14.48 -6.95 12.94
N THR A 306 -13.76 -7.52 11.99
CA THR A 306 -12.44 -7.09 11.51
C THR A 306 -12.24 -7.63 10.10
N THR A 307 -11.26 -7.11 9.37
CA THR A 307 -10.84 -7.76 8.11
C THR A 307 -10.00 -9.00 8.42
N PRO A 308 -10.46 -10.23 8.05
CA PRO A 308 -9.75 -11.45 8.41
C PRO A 308 -8.49 -11.65 7.54
N TYR A 309 -7.44 -12.20 8.13
CA TYR A 309 -6.28 -12.70 7.39
C TYR A 309 -6.66 -13.93 6.52
N PRO A 310 -5.91 -14.18 5.43
CA PRO A 310 -6.10 -15.39 4.61
C PRO A 310 -6.17 -16.69 5.43
N GLN A 311 -5.35 -16.82 6.47
CA GLN A 311 -5.32 -18.01 7.33
C GLN A 311 -6.64 -18.24 8.09
N ALA A 312 -7.31 -17.15 8.51
CA ALA A 312 -8.60 -17.29 9.19
C ALA A 312 -9.72 -17.64 8.20
N LEU A 313 -9.66 -17.11 6.97
CA LEU A 313 -10.57 -17.50 5.88
C LEU A 313 -10.39 -18.97 5.52
N ASP A 314 -9.14 -19.41 5.33
CA ASP A 314 -8.81 -20.79 5.03
C ASP A 314 -9.19 -21.76 6.16
N ALA A 315 -9.11 -21.33 7.44
CA ALA A 315 -9.57 -22.12 8.59
C ALA A 315 -11.09 -22.34 8.61
N VAL A 316 -11.87 -21.37 8.15
CA VAL A 316 -13.32 -21.52 8.00
C VAL A 316 -13.68 -22.40 6.80
N LEU A 317 -12.96 -22.24 5.67
CA LEU A 317 -13.18 -23.04 4.46
C LEU A 317 -12.81 -24.52 4.66
N ARG A 318 -11.80 -24.79 5.49
CA ARG A 318 -11.30 -26.13 5.83
C ARG A 318 -11.32 -26.34 7.34
N PRO A 319 -12.51 -26.40 7.94
CA PRO A 319 -12.65 -26.58 9.38
C PRO A 319 -12.21 -27.98 9.80
N ALA A 320 -11.77 -28.14 11.03
CA ALA A 320 -11.56 -29.46 11.61
C ALA A 320 -12.92 -30.17 11.80
N HIS A 321 -12.98 -31.47 11.46
CA HIS A 321 -14.17 -32.28 11.59
C HIS A 321 -14.27 -32.84 13.01
N HIS A 322 -15.27 -32.41 13.76
CA HIS A 322 -15.58 -32.85 15.14
C HIS A 322 -16.99 -32.42 15.52
N ASN A 323 -17.46 -32.88 16.68
CA ASN A 323 -18.81 -32.57 17.22
C ASN A 323 -18.81 -31.49 18.31
N PHE A 324 -17.63 -30.90 18.61
CA PHE A 324 -17.51 -29.86 19.64
C PHE A 324 -18.42 -28.67 19.37
N VAL A 325 -19.03 -28.16 20.44
CA VAL A 325 -19.85 -26.93 20.44
C VAL A 325 -19.41 -25.94 21.52
N PHE A 326 -18.39 -26.29 22.31
CA PHE A 326 -17.79 -25.41 23.31
C PHE A 326 -16.27 -25.46 23.23
N PHE A 327 -15.65 -24.39 23.65
CA PHE A 327 -14.21 -24.31 23.90
C PHE A 327 -13.92 -23.36 25.07
N CYS A 328 -12.79 -23.53 25.72
CA CYS A 328 -12.32 -22.71 26.84
C CYS A 328 -10.79 -22.61 26.76
N ALA A 329 -10.21 -21.48 27.13
CA ALA A 329 -8.77 -21.36 27.22
C ALA A 329 -8.18 -22.37 28.21
N ARG A 330 -7.01 -22.96 27.87
CA ARG A 330 -6.26 -23.84 28.78
C ARG A 330 -5.68 -23.07 29.96
N PRO A 331 -5.59 -23.70 31.13
CA PRO A 331 -5.04 -23.03 32.31
C PRO A 331 -3.52 -22.97 32.35
N ASP A 332 -2.82 -23.44 31.33
CA ASP A 332 -1.34 -23.51 31.25
C ASP A 332 -0.66 -22.24 30.68
N GLY A 333 -1.43 -21.22 30.35
CA GLY A 333 -0.92 -19.98 29.76
C GLY A 333 -0.44 -20.13 28.30
N SER A 334 -0.60 -21.29 27.67
CA SER A 334 -0.15 -21.58 26.30
C SER A 334 -0.92 -20.79 25.23
N GLY A 335 -2.10 -20.27 25.58
CA GLY A 335 -3.02 -19.61 24.66
C GLY A 335 -3.80 -20.57 23.76
N PHE A 336 -3.68 -21.90 23.97
CA PHE A 336 -4.52 -22.92 23.34
C PHE A 336 -5.85 -23.09 24.07
N SER A 337 -6.79 -23.80 23.42
CA SER A 337 -8.12 -24.08 23.97
C SER A 337 -8.33 -25.56 24.22
N ASP A 338 -9.15 -25.88 25.23
CA ASP A 338 -9.79 -27.18 25.44
C ASP A 338 -11.18 -27.17 24.77
N PHE A 339 -11.51 -28.23 24.06
CA PHE A 339 -12.74 -28.35 23.27
C PHE A 339 -13.67 -29.43 23.89
N SER A 340 -15.00 -29.23 23.83
CA SER A 340 -15.96 -30.18 24.37
C SER A 340 -17.28 -30.22 23.61
N GLU A 341 -17.94 -31.38 23.65
CA GLU A 341 -19.25 -31.62 23.03
C GLU A 341 -20.40 -31.25 23.96
N THR A 342 -20.18 -31.40 25.27
CA THR A 342 -21.24 -31.21 26.28
C THR A 342 -20.96 -30.04 27.19
N PHE A 343 -22.02 -29.42 27.70
CA PHE A 343 -21.91 -28.32 28.65
C PHE A 343 -21.28 -28.78 30.00
N ALA A 344 -21.47 -30.03 30.39
CA ALA A 344 -20.86 -30.57 31.60
C ALA A 344 -19.32 -30.60 31.52
N GLN A 345 -18.76 -31.07 30.37
CA GLN A 345 -17.34 -31.03 30.10
C GLN A 345 -16.81 -29.59 30.05
N HIS A 346 -17.52 -28.72 29.36
CA HIS A 346 -17.15 -27.31 29.29
C HIS A 346 -17.09 -26.65 30.68
N LYS A 347 -18.07 -26.93 31.55
CA LYS A 347 -18.05 -26.41 32.93
C LYS A 347 -16.84 -26.94 33.73
N ALA A 348 -16.41 -28.16 33.49
CA ALA A 348 -15.21 -28.72 34.12
C ALA A 348 -13.94 -27.97 33.66
N PHE A 349 -13.79 -27.72 32.35
CA PHE A 349 -12.67 -26.93 31.81
C PHE A 349 -12.69 -25.49 32.31
N ALA A 350 -13.85 -24.83 32.30
CA ALA A 350 -14.02 -23.48 32.80
C ALA A 350 -13.66 -23.33 34.29
N ARG A 351 -14.01 -24.33 35.12
CA ARG A 351 -13.60 -24.36 36.52
C ARG A 351 -12.08 -24.46 36.67
N ARG A 352 -11.44 -25.38 35.95
CA ARG A 352 -9.96 -25.49 35.98
C ARG A 352 -9.28 -24.18 35.59
N PHE A 353 -9.76 -23.54 34.52
CA PHE A 353 -9.24 -22.24 34.08
C PHE A 353 -9.46 -21.16 35.14
N GLN A 354 -10.65 -21.13 35.80
CA GLN A 354 -10.93 -20.17 36.86
C GLN A 354 -10.01 -20.37 38.06
N HIS A 355 -9.81 -21.61 38.54
CA HIS A 355 -8.87 -21.91 39.64
C HIS A 355 -7.44 -21.43 39.31
N HIS A 356 -7.00 -21.61 38.08
CA HIS A 356 -5.70 -21.13 37.65
C HIS A 356 -5.61 -19.58 37.70
N LEU A 357 -6.63 -18.84 37.23
CA LEU A 357 -6.66 -17.38 37.34
C LEU A 357 -6.67 -16.92 38.79
N ASP A 358 -7.41 -17.61 39.66
CA ASP A 358 -7.49 -17.29 41.10
C ASP A 358 -6.11 -17.49 41.77
N SER A 359 -5.38 -18.58 41.42
CA SER A 359 -4.02 -18.82 41.89
C SER A 359 -3.02 -17.73 41.49
N LEU A 360 -3.21 -17.12 40.30
CA LEU A 360 -2.42 -15.99 39.82
C LEU A 360 -2.88 -14.65 40.38
N LYS A 361 -3.86 -14.60 41.28
CA LYS A 361 -4.51 -13.41 41.83
C LYS A 361 -5.08 -12.46 40.76
N ILE A 362 -5.38 -12.98 39.58
CA ILE A 362 -6.03 -12.26 38.49
C ILE A 362 -7.53 -12.23 38.76
N ARG A 363 -8.02 -11.18 39.46
CA ARG A 363 -9.47 -11.01 39.74
C ARG A 363 -10.24 -10.77 38.44
N ARG A 364 -11.40 -11.41 38.31
CA ARG A 364 -12.38 -11.17 37.24
C ARG A 364 -13.23 -9.94 37.46
#